data_d44dfa967dd9b2f3b8fc36bd8ebf33bf
#
_entry.id   d44dfa967dd9b2f3b8fc36bd8ebf33bf
#
_cell.length_a   1.000
_cell.length_b   1.000
_cell.length_c   1.000
_cell.angle_alpha   90.00
_cell.angle_beta   90.00
_cell.angle_gamma   90.00
#
_symmetry.space_group_name_H-M   'P 1'
#
loop_
_entity.id
_entity.type
_entity.pdbx_description
1 polymer ?
#
loop_
_entity_poly.entity_id
_entity_poly.type
_entity_poly.pdbx_seq_one_letter_code
_entity_poly.pdbx_strand_id
1 'polypeptide(L)'
;SVKYRLKKNVTYATNLTSIAAIVAIIALLIVGTQYSNALTSYGFIQGDIGKALTVLAGSQSSVRATIGYLDESAIKDQQDMYKQRKKNFDTYFKSIESNLHTNKEKSLYESASSLSQEYWTLADKIVSEGATTDSKLSADAQKREINELSPKYDEIYKEMVSLMDHEVTQGNSTKAMLTFLEIASVVIVIIVMVVARIQSTRRSEKFAEGMQVILRSTSERLTKFTEGDFDSPFPKSDYDDEFNQMINDSEGMSEDLKKIIKDIENIL
;
A
#
# COMPACT_ATOMS: atom_id res chain seq x y z
N SER A 1 -38.40 -10.26 22.25
CA SER A 1 -39.05 -10.34 20.93
C SER A 1 -38.15 -11.10 19.95
N VAL A 2 -38.68 -12.05 19.22
CA VAL A 2 -38.00 -12.78 18.14
C VAL A 2 -37.42 -11.80 17.13
N LYS A 3 -38.17 -10.75 16.79
CA LYS A 3 -37.73 -9.66 15.93
C LYS A 3 -36.48 -8.98 16.47
N TYR A 4 -36.41 -8.72 17.79
CA TYR A 4 -35.25 -8.12 18.44
C TYR A 4 -34.01 -9.01 18.34
N ARG A 5 -34.14 -10.32 18.56
CA ARG A 5 -33.04 -11.29 18.47
C ARG A 5 -32.52 -11.44 17.05
N LEU A 6 -33.43 -11.53 16.09
CA LEU A 6 -33.09 -11.56 14.67
C LEU A 6 -32.32 -10.28 14.31
N LYS A 7 -32.83 -9.12 14.70
CA LYS A 7 -32.18 -7.81 14.51
C LYS A 7 -30.77 -7.81 15.16
N LYS A 8 -30.65 -8.29 16.41
CA LYS A 8 -29.35 -8.36 17.12
C LYS A 8 -28.34 -9.25 16.40
N ASN A 9 -28.76 -10.40 15.85
CA ASN A 9 -27.88 -11.30 15.08
C ASN A 9 -27.45 -10.67 13.76
N VAL A 10 -28.37 -10.04 13.03
CA VAL A 10 -28.05 -9.33 11.77
C VAL A 10 -27.13 -8.16 12.06
N THR A 11 -27.43 -7.35 13.09
CA THR A 11 -26.55 -6.21 13.48
C THR A 11 -25.16 -6.69 13.86
N TYR A 12 -25.03 -7.81 14.59
CA TYR A 12 -23.73 -8.37 14.94
C TYR A 12 -22.94 -8.82 13.71
N ALA A 13 -23.57 -9.53 12.78
CA ALA A 13 -22.93 -9.96 11.53
C ALA A 13 -22.50 -8.76 10.68
N THR A 14 -23.36 -7.73 10.57
CA THR A 14 -23.06 -6.50 9.84
C THR A 14 -21.91 -5.74 10.49
N ASN A 15 -21.91 -5.58 11.80
CA ASN A 15 -20.81 -4.89 12.49
C ASN A 15 -19.47 -5.62 12.31
N LEU A 16 -19.47 -6.94 12.37
CA LEU A 16 -18.27 -7.74 12.20
C LEU A 16 -17.69 -7.60 10.78
N THR A 17 -18.57 -7.62 9.75
CA THR A 17 -18.18 -7.40 8.35
C THR A 17 -17.71 -5.97 8.12
N SER A 18 -18.34 -4.99 8.76
CA SER A 18 -17.91 -3.57 8.70
C SER A 18 -16.54 -3.36 9.32
N ILE A 19 -16.25 -4.00 10.45
CA ILE A 19 -14.91 -3.95 11.07
C ILE A 19 -13.86 -4.55 10.12
N ALA A 20 -14.15 -5.71 9.50
CA ALA A 20 -13.24 -6.32 8.54
C ALA A 20 -12.98 -5.40 7.33
N ALA A 21 -14.01 -4.74 6.81
CA ALA A 21 -13.89 -3.78 5.72
C ALA A 21 -13.05 -2.54 6.11
N ILE A 22 -13.23 -2.01 7.31
CA ILE A 22 -12.45 -0.88 7.83
C ILE A 22 -10.97 -1.27 7.95
N VAL A 23 -10.68 -2.45 8.49
CA VAL A 23 -9.31 -2.98 8.61
C VAL A 23 -8.66 -3.11 7.23
N ALA A 24 -9.40 -3.63 6.24
CA ALA A 24 -8.93 -3.75 4.86
C ALA A 24 -8.59 -2.37 4.24
N ILE A 25 -9.46 -1.38 4.43
CA ILE A 25 -9.24 -0.02 3.92
C ILE A 25 -8.00 0.61 4.57
N ILE A 26 -7.85 0.48 5.89
CA ILE A 26 -6.67 0.99 6.60
C ILE A 26 -5.40 0.33 6.09
N ALA A 27 -5.40 -1.00 5.92
CA ALA A 27 -4.25 -1.73 5.38
C ALA A 27 -3.86 -1.25 3.98
N LEU A 28 -4.84 -1.07 3.07
CA LEU A 28 -4.61 -0.55 1.72
C LEU A 28 -4.06 0.89 1.73
N LEU A 29 -4.55 1.75 2.62
CA LEU A 29 -4.04 3.12 2.76
C LEU A 29 -2.59 3.14 3.24
N ILE A 30 -2.24 2.28 4.21
CA ILE A 30 -0.86 2.16 4.71
C ILE A 30 0.06 1.68 3.59
N VAL A 31 -0.30 0.62 2.88
CA VAL A 31 0.49 0.08 1.77
C VAL A 31 0.64 1.12 0.66
N GLY A 32 -0.46 1.78 0.26
CA GLY A 32 -0.43 2.84 -0.76
C GLY A 32 0.48 4.01 -0.40
N THR A 33 0.45 4.46 0.87
CA THR A 33 1.33 5.52 1.37
C THR A 33 2.80 5.09 1.32
N GLN A 34 3.10 3.85 1.71
CA GLN A 34 4.47 3.31 1.67
C GLN A 34 4.99 3.17 0.22
N TYR A 35 4.15 2.74 -0.73
CA TYR A 35 4.53 2.73 -2.15
C TYR A 35 4.82 4.13 -2.68
N SER A 36 4.01 5.12 -2.34
CA SER A 36 4.25 6.52 -2.70
C SER A 36 5.58 7.04 -2.14
N ASN A 37 5.86 6.74 -0.86
CA ASN A 37 7.11 7.12 -0.22
C ASN A 37 8.32 6.44 -0.89
N ALA A 38 8.23 5.15 -1.20
CA ALA A 38 9.29 4.42 -1.88
C ALA A 38 9.57 4.98 -3.29
N LEU A 39 8.52 5.32 -4.04
CA LEU A 39 8.67 5.96 -5.35
C LEU A 39 9.37 7.32 -5.25
N THR A 40 8.99 8.12 -4.26
CA THR A 40 9.60 9.44 -4.02
C THR A 40 11.06 9.30 -3.59
N SER A 41 11.35 8.40 -2.65
CA SER A 41 12.69 8.24 -2.07
C SER A 41 13.70 7.59 -3.03
N TYR A 42 13.27 6.63 -3.85
CA TYR A 42 14.20 5.86 -4.70
C TYR A 42 13.98 6.10 -6.20
N GLY A 43 12.74 6.18 -6.67
CA GLY A 43 12.43 6.31 -8.09
C GLY A 43 12.83 7.67 -8.66
N PHE A 44 12.55 8.75 -7.95
CA PHE A 44 12.93 10.10 -8.41
C PHE A 44 14.43 10.34 -8.34
N ILE A 45 15.11 9.85 -7.29
CA ILE A 45 16.56 9.93 -7.19
C ILE A 45 17.22 9.23 -8.36
N GLN A 46 16.82 7.98 -8.68
CA GLN A 46 17.33 7.24 -9.84
C GLN A 46 17.12 8.02 -11.14
N GLY A 47 15.96 8.66 -11.30
CA GLY A 47 15.68 9.52 -12.44
C GLY A 47 16.63 10.72 -12.56
N ASP A 48 16.93 11.39 -11.46
CA ASP A 48 17.82 12.56 -11.46
C ASP A 48 19.29 12.17 -11.62
N ILE A 49 19.72 11.03 -11.04
CA ILE A 49 21.05 10.46 -11.32
C ILE A 49 21.19 10.14 -12.82
N GLY A 50 20.20 9.49 -13.43
CA GLY A 50 20.21 9.18 -14.85
C GLY A 50 20.29 10.43 -15.75
N LYS A 51 19.55 11.49 -15.41
CA LYS A 51 19.62 12.79 -16.11
C LYS A 51 21.01 13.43 -15.94
N ALA A 52 21.56 13.43 -14.72
CA ALA A 52 22.88 13.98 -14.46
C ALA A 52 23.97 13.24 -15.23
N LEU A 53 23.94 11.90 -15.26
CA LEU A 53 24.85 11.06 -16.07
C LEU A 53 24.74 11.37 -17.56
N THR A 54 23.52 11.50 -18.08
CA THR A 54 23.27 11.84 -19.49
C THR A 54 23.87 13.20 -19.84
N VAL A 55 23.65 14.18 -18.97
CA VAL A 55 24.16 15.54 -19.18
C VAL A 55 25.69 15.60 -19.04
N LEU A 56 26.27 14.84 -18.10
CA LEU A 56 27.72 14.71 -17.93
C LEU A 56 28.38 14.14 -19.19
N ALA A 57 27.84 13.02 -19.73
CA ALA A 57 28.32 12.45 -20.99
C ALA A 57 28.19 13.42 -22.17
N GLY A 58 27.06 14.11 -22.24
CA GLY A 58 26.87 15.17 -23.23
C GLY A 58 27.84 16.34 -23.08
N SER A 59 28.20 16.72 -21.85
CA SER A 59 29.17 17.82 -21.62
C SER A 59 30.56 17.42 -22.08
N GLN A 60 31.02 16.20 -21.82
CA GLN A 60 32.29 15.71 -22.35
C GLN A 60 32.31 15.71 -23.88
N SER A 61 31.21 15.31 -24.51
CA SER A 61 31.06 15.42 -25.97
C SER A 61 31.17 16.85 -26.45
N SER A 62 30.57 17.85 -25.76
CA SER A 62 30.68 19.24 -26.10
C SER A 62 32.09 19.77 -25.90
N VAL A 63 32.80 19.37 -24.83
CA VAL A 63 34.24 19.74 -24.65
C VAL A 63 35.05 19.25 -25.84
N ARG A 64 34.94 17.96 -26.22
CA ARG A 64 35.64 17.38 -27.37
C ARG A 64 35.35 18.12 -28.67
N ALA A 65 34.10 18.44 -28.93
CA ALA A 65 33.68 19.15 -30.11
C ALA A 65 34.23 20.60 -30.11
N THR A 66 34.15 21.31 -28.95
CA THR A 66 34.68 22.66 -28.81
C THR A 66 36.16 22.76 -29.14
N ILE A 67 36.97 21.81 -28.63
CA ILE A 67 38.42 21.82 -28.85
C ILE A 67 38.83 21.11 -30.15
N GLY A 68 37.92 20.42 -30.81
CA GLY A 68 38.16 19.68 -32.05
C GLY A 68 37.80 20.44 -33.32
N TYR A 69 36.90 21.43 -33.23
CA TYR A 69 36.53 22.29 -34.37
C TYR A 69 37.54 23.42 -34.56
N LEU A 70 37.72 23.80 -35.84
CA LEU A 70 38.51 24.93 -36.25
C LEU A 70 37.65 26.03 -36.88
N ASP A 71 36.34 25.87 -36.92
CA ASP A 71 35.36 26.86 -37.34
C ASP A 71 34.85 27.64 -36.14
N GLU A 72 34.93 28.97 -36.18
CA GLU A 72 34.60 29.85 -35.06
C GLU A 72 33.11 29.73 -34.63
N SER A 73 32.18 29.57 -35.59
CA SER A 73 30.76 29.44 -35.31
C SER A 73 30.47 28.10 -34.61
N ALA A 74 31.06 27.02 -35.13
CA ALA A 74 30.92 25.69 -34.55
C ALA A 74 31.52 25.61 -33.12
N ILE A 75 32.66 26.24 -32.90
CA ILE A 75 33.29 26.34 -31.57
C ILE A 75 32.34 27.04 -30.60
N LYS A 76 31.78 28.21 -31.01
CA LYS A 76 30.85 28.97 -30.15
C LYS A 76 29.60 28.18 -29.81
N ASP A 77 28.98 27.53 -30.77
CA ASP A 77 27.79 26.70 -30.55
C ASP A 77 28.06 25.59 -29.52
N GLN A 78 29.22 24.92 -29.63
CA GLN A 78 29.58 23.84 -28.68
C GLN A 78 29.94 24.41 -27.29
N GLN A 79 30.53 25.57 -27.19
CA GLN A 79 30.77 26.26 -25.91
C GLN A 79 29.43 26.58 -25.22
N ASP A 80 28.44 27.06 -25.96
CA ASP A 80 27.12 27.39 -25.39
C ASP A 80 26.38 26.11 -24.96
N MET A 81 26.47 25.03 -25.73
CA MET A 81 25.98 23.72 -25.33
C MET A 81 26.68 23.19 -24.07
N TYR A 82 28.01 23.32 -23.97
CA TYR A 82 28.75 22.93 -22.78
C TYR A 82 28.29 23.69 -21.54
N LYS A 83 28.16 25.03 -21.62
CA LYS A 83 27.67 25.87 -20.50
C LYS A 83 26.25 25.42 -20.05
N GLN A 84 25.36 25.20 -21.03
CA GLN A 84 24.00 24.76 -20.72
C GLN A 84 23.98 23.38 -20.04
N ARG A 85 24.80 22.43 -20.50
CA ARG A 85 24.93 21.12 -19.90
C ARG A 85 25.50 21.18 -18.49
N LYS A 86 26.52 21.97 -18.24
CA LYS A 86 27.07 22.22 -16.90
C LYS A 86 25.97 22.70 -15.94
N LYS A 87 25.19 23.71 -16.35
CA LYS A 87 24.06 24.22 -15.56
C LYS A 87 23.00 23.16 -15.30
N ASN A 88 22.67 22.36 -16.30
CA ASN A 88 21.69 21.27 -16.14
C ASN A 88 22.23 20.19 -15.19
N PHE A 89 23.52 19.85 -15.27
CA PHE A 89 24.15 18.93 -14.33
C PHE A 89 24.01 19.42 -12.90
N ASP A 90 24.36 20.66 -12.61
CA ASP A 90 24.24 21.26 -11.28
C ASP A 90 22.80 21.19 -10.75
N THR A 91 21.83 21.42 -11.64
CA THR A 91 20.41 21.35 -11.27
C THR A 91 20.00 19.94 -10.85
N TYR A 92 20.33 18.93 -11.64
CA TYR A 92 19.98 17.52 -11.34
C TYR A 92 20.78 16.99 -10.16
N PHE A 93 22.06 17.35 -10.07
CA PHE A 93 22.94 16.92 -9.00
C PHE A 93 22.49 17.47 -7.64
N LYS A 94 22.09 18.74 -7.59
CA LYS A 94 21.50 19.35 -6.39
C LYS A 94 20.15 18.72 -5.99
N SER A 95 19.35 18.30 -6.97
CA SER A 95 18.10 17.59 -6.69
C SER A 95 18.35 16.23 -6.01
N ILE A 96 19.43 15.54 -6.39
CA ILE A 96 19.84 14.28 -5.73
C ILE A 96 20.12 14.53 -4.25
N GLU A 97 20.90 15.56 -3.91
CA GLU A 97 21.31 15.90 -2.54
C GLU A 97 20.10 16.02 -1.59
N SER A 98 19.04 16.67 -2.05
CA SER A 98 17.85 16.93 -1.22
C SER A 98 17.06 15.67 -0.85
N ASN A 99 17.34 14.54 -1.50
CA ASN A 99 16.58 13.29 -1.36
C ASN A 99 17.42 12.12 -0.77
N LEU A 100 18.66 12.38 -0.32
CA LEU A 100 19.52 11.35 0.27
C LEU A 100 19.10 11.02 1.71
N HIS A 101 18.88 9.75 1.99
CA HIS A 101 18.35 9.28 3.28
C HIS A 101 19.39 8.55 4.12
N THR A 102 20.34 7.83 3.51
CA THR A 102 21.30 6.99 4.22
C THR A 102 22.70 7.59 4.26
N ASN A 103 23.51 7.19 5.24
CA ASN A 103 24.91 7.60 5.31
C ASN A 103 25.73 7.11 4.09
N LYS A 104 25.37 5.95 3.53
CA LYS A 104 26.03 5.40 2.34
C LYS A 104 25.75 6.24 1.11
N GLU A 105 24.49 6.66 0.89
CA GLU A 105 24.10 7.57 -0.19
C GLU A 105 24.85 8.91 -0.09
N LYS A 106 24.87 9.50 1.11
CA LYS A 106 25.58 10.76 1.36
C LYS A 106 27.07 10.63 1.05
N SER A 107 27.71 9.55 1.50
CA SER A 107 29.14 9.31 1.21
C SER A 107 29.43 9.16 -0.28
N LEU A 108 28.59 8.43 -1.03
CA LEU A 108 28.73 8.28 -2.49
C LEU A 108 28.50 9.62 -3.21
N TYR A 109 27.49 10.36 -2.78
CA TYR A 109 27.21 11.70 -3.31
C TYR A 109 28.34 12.68 -3.05
N GLU A 110 28.88 12.73 -1.83
CA GLU A 110 30.02 13.61 -1.46
C GLU A 110 31.26 13.28 -2.29
N SER A 111 31.55 11.98 -2.50
CA SER A 111 32.63 11.53 -3.39
C SER A 111 32.40 12.02 -4.84
N ALA A 112 31.21 11.79 -5.39
CA ALA A 112 30.86 12.28 -6.73
C ALA A 112 30.87 13.80 -6.83
N SER A 113 30.49 14.52 -5.76
CA SER A 113 30.51 15.99 -5.69
C SER A 113 31.94 16.55 -5.79
N SER A 114 32.85 15.98 -4.98
CA SER A 114 34.27 16.39 -5.02
C SER A 114 34.89 16.15 -6.39
N LEU A 115 34.69 14.97 -6.96
CA LEU A 115 35.17 14.63 -8.32
C LEU A 115 34.55 15.53 -9.39
N SER A 116 33.26 15.89 -9.25
CA SER A 116 32.59 16.81 -10.16
C SER A 116 33.21 18.20 -10.16
N GLN A 117 33.55 18.73 -9.01
CA GLN A 117 34.22 20.04 -8.91
C GLN A 117 35.58 20.03 -9.61
N GLU A 118 36.37 18.97 -9.41
CA GLU A 118 37.66 18.81 -10.10
C GLU A 118 37.47 18.69 -11.62
N TYR A 119 36.51 17.90 -12.08
CA TYR A 119 36.18 17.75 -13.49
C TYR A 119 35.80 19.10 -14.13
N TRP A 120 34.83 19.81 -13.54
CA TRP A 120 34.35 21.05 -14.12
C TRP A 120 35.45 22.14 -14.14
N THR A 121 36.30 22.19 -13.10
CA THR A 121 37.45 23.10 -13.07
C THR A 121 38.42 22.81 -14.20
N LEU A 122 38.73 21.55 -14.44
CA LEU A 122 39.64 21.13 -15.50
C LEU A 122 38.99 21.30 -16.88
N ALA A 123 37.71 20.95 -17.05
CA ALA A 123 36.96 21.13 -18.27
C ALA A 123 36.87 22.60 -18.70
N ASP A 124 36.53 23.49 -17.75
CA ASP A 124 36.50 24.94 -18.01
C ASP A 124 37.86 25.47 -18.52
N LYS A 125 38.96 24.98 -17.92
CA LYS A 125 40.31 25.36 -18.34
C LYS A 125 40.63 24.86 -19.75
N ILE A 126 40.35 23.57 -20.04
CA ILE A 126 40.59 22.97 -21.35
C ILE A 126 39.75 23.66 -22.44
N VAL A 127 38.46 23.92 -22.14
CA VAL A 127 37.59 24.66 -23.07
C VAL A 127 38.09 26.08 -23.32
N SER A 128 38.50 26.79 -22.27
CA SER A 128 38.96 28.18 -22.41
C SER A 128 40.26 28.28 -23.23
N GLU A 129 41.16 27.33 -23.10
CA GLU A 129 42.44 27.28 -23.82
C GLU A 129 42.33 26.71 -25.24
N GLY A 130 41.42 25.73 -25.43
CA GLY A 130 41.30 24.94 -26.66
C GLY A 130 40.18 25.40 -27.61
N ALA A 131 39.30 26.29 -27.19
CA ALA A 131 38.23 26.87 -28.03
C ALA A 131 38.80 27.93 -28.98
N THR A 132 39.54 27.50 -29.97
CA THR A 132 40.33 28.38 -30.85
C THR A 132 40.42 27.78 -32.25
N THR A 133 40.64 28.66 -33.24
CA THR A 133 40.97 28.26 -34.63
C THR A 133 42.47 27.93 -34.82
N ASP A 134 43.30 28.14 -33.79
CA ASP A 134 44.70 27.74 -33.80
C ASP A 134 44.82 26.21 -33.61
N SER A 135 45.26 25.53 -34.64
CA SER A 135 45.36 24.06 -34.67
C SER A 135 46.35 23.48 -33.64
N LYS A 136 47.37 24.25 -33.24
CA LYS A 136 48.34 23.80 -32.23
C LYS A 136 47.73 23.84 -30.83
N LEU A 137 47.09 24.95 -30.47
CA LEU A 137 46.42 25.08 -29.18
C LEU A 137 45.25 24.08 -29.05
N SER A 138 44.48 23.89 -30.12
CA SER A 138 43.46 22.87 -30.23
C SER A 138 44.02 21.44 -29.97
N ALA A 139 45.14 21.10 -30.63
CA ALA A 139 45.75 19.78 -30.42
C ALA A 139 46.30 19.57 -29.01
N ASP A 140 46.86 20.61 -28.39
CA ASP A 140 47.34 20.54 -27.01
C ASP A 140 46.16 20.37 -26.01
N ALA A 141 45.05 21.07 -26.25
CA ALA A 141 43.81 20.90 -25.46
C ALA A 141 43.22 19.49 -25.61
N GLN A 142 43.24 18.91 -26.83
CA GLN A 142 42.79 17.52 -27.07
C GLN A 142 43.66 16.52 -26.32
N LYS A 143 44.95 16.67 -26.26
CA LYS A 143 45.83 15.82 -25.44
C LYS A 143 45.47 15.88 -23.96
N ARG A 144 45.19 17.05 -23.45
CA ARG A 144 44.80 17.26 -22.06
C ARG A 144 43.41 16.67 -21.78
N GLU A 145 42.48 16.79 -22.73
CA GLU A 145 41.17 16.14 -22.59
C GLU A 145 41.33 14.62 -22.43
N ILE A 146 42.17 14.00 -23.28
CA ILE A 146 42.38 12.54 -23.24
C ILE A 146 43.11 12.11 -21.96
N ASN A 147 44.16 12.82 -21.56
CA ASN A 147 45.07 12.35 -20.51
C ASN A 147 44.65 12.79 -19.10
N GLU A 148 43.91 13.90 -18.99
CA GLU A 148 43.56 14.49 -17.70
C GLU A 148 42.04 14.46 -17.45
N LEU A 149 41.22 14.91 -18.42
CA LEU A 149 39.77 15.08 -18.23
C LEU A 149 38.99 13.79 -18.35
N SER A 150 39.29 12.96 -19.34
CA SER A 150 38.61 11.65 -19.53
C SER A 150 38.72 10.72 -18.33
N PRO A 151 39.89 10.57 -17.68
CA PRO A 151 39.99 9.81 -16.45
C PRO A 151 39.11 10.36 -15.33
N LYS A 152 39.01 11.68 -15.17
CA LYS A 152 38.11 12.30 -14.19
C LYS A 152 36.64 12.06 -14.49
N TYR A 153 36.27 12.10 -15.76
CA TYR A 153 34.93 11.75 -16.19
C TYR A 153 34.59 10.29 -15.78
N ASP A 154 35.51 9.36 -16.02
CA ASP A 154 35.31 7.94 -15.69
C ASP A 154 35.15 7.71 -14.18
N GLU A 155 35.93 8.44 -13.36
CA GLU A 155 35.80 8.41 -11.90
C GLU A 155 34.42 8.88 -11.43
N ILE A 156 33.94 10.03 -11.91
CA ILE A 156 32.61 10.56 -11.56
C ILE A 156 31.52 9.59 -12.02
N TYR A 157 31.62 9.14 -13.28
CA TYR A 157 30.66 8.23 -13.86
C TYR A 157 30.53 6.96 -13.00
N LYS A 158 31.62 6.40 -12.55
CA LYS A 158 31.66 5.21 -11.68
C LYS A 158 31.01 5.47 -10.32
N GLU A 159 31.29 6.60 -9.66
CA GLU A 159 30.68 6.95 -8.39
C GLU A 159 29.15 7.19 -8.51
N MET A 160 28.73 7.87 -9.56
CA MET A 160 27.31 8.11 -9.82
C MET A 160 26.56 6.81 -10.18
N VAL A 161 27.19 5.89 -10.93
CA VAL A 161 26.63 4.56 -11.19
C VAL A 161 26.54 3.77 -9.89
N SER A 162 27.56 3.84 -9.03
CA SER A 162 27.53 3.18 -7.69
C SER A 162 26.40 3.72 -6.81
N LEU A 163 26.16 5.03 -6.85
CA LEU A 163 25.01 5.64 -6.16
C LEU A 163 23.68 5.14 -6.76
N MET A 164 23.56 5.11 -8.08
CA MET A 164 22.37 4.61 -8.77
C MET A 164 22.08 3.13 -8.44
N ASP A 165 23.11 2.28 -8.46
CA ASP A 165 22.98 0.85 -8.11
C ASP A 165 22.56 0.65 -6.66
N HIS A 166 23.08 1.50 -5.76
CA HIS A 166 22.65 1.51 -4.36
C HIS A 166 21.15 1.84 -4.26
N GLU A 167 20.69 2.90 -4.91
CA GLU A 167 19.27 3.31 -4.95
C GLU A 167 18.36 2.23 -5.55
N VAL A 168 18.80 1.59 -6.65
CA VAL A 168 18.07 0.46 -7.26
C VAL A 168 17.94 -0.71 -6.28
N THR A 169 19.02 -1.03 -5.58
CA THR A 169 19.04 -2.13 -4.59
C THR A 169 18.11 -1.83 -3.42
N GLN A 170 18.14 -0.62 -2.88
CA GLN A 170 17.27 -0.19 -1.79
C GLN A 170 15.79 -0.16 -2.24
N GLY A 171 15.53 0.38 -3.43
CA GLY A 171 14.20 0.40 -4.01
C GLY A 171 13.61 -1.01 -4.21
N ASN A 172 14.40 -1.96 -4.69
CA ASN A 172 14.00 -3.36 -4.87
C ASN A 172 13.75 -4.06 -3.53
N SER A 173 14.58 -3.82 -2.52
CA SER A 173 14.39 -4.34 -1.17
C SER A 173 13.09 -3.80 -0.54
N THR A 174 12.86 -2.51 -0.65
CA THR A 174 11.64 -1.86 -0.17
C THR A 174 10.40 -2.40 -0.90
N LYS A 175 10.46 -2.56 -2.22
CA LYS A 175 9.38 -3.18 -3.01
C LYS A 175 9.06 -4.59 -2.53
N ALA A 176 10.07 -5.42 -2.28
CA ALA A 176 9.87 -6.79 -1.78
C ALA A 176 9.16 -6.80 -0.40
N MET A 177 9.59 -5.92 0.51
CA MET A 177 8.95 -5.75 1.81
C MET A 177 7.49 -5.29 1.68
N LEU A 178 7.21 -4.30 0.83
CA LEU A 178 5.86 -3.79 0.59
C LEU A 178 4.95 -4.87 -0.01
N THR A 179 5.44 -5.65 -0.96
CA THR A 179 4.69 -6.78 -1.54
C THR A 179 4.37 -7.82 -0.47
N PHE A 180 5.30 -8.13 0.42
CA PHE A 180 5.04 -9.03 1.55
C PHE A 180 3.95 -8.47 2.48
N LEU A 181 4.01 -7.19 2.84
CA LEU A 181 3.00 -6.53 3.69
C LEU A 181 1.62 -6.51 3.02
N GLU A 182 1.56 -6.30 1.70
CA GLU A 182 0.33 -6.35 0.93
C GLU A 182 -0.31 -7.74 1.00
N ILE A 183 0.45 -8.80 0.71
CA ILE A 183 -0.02 -10.18 0.79
C ILE A 183 -0.47 -10.51 2.22
N ALA A 184 0.33 -10.16 3.22
CA ALA A 184 -0.01 -10.40 4.62
C ALA A 184 -1.33 -9.71 5.03
N SER A 185 -1.55 -8.47 4.58
CA SER A 185 -2.78 -7.73 4.87
C SER A 185 -4.00 -8.37 4.23
N VAL A 186 -3.90 -8.85 2.98
CA VAL A 186 -4.97 -9.59 2.30
C VAL A 186 -5.31 -10.88 3.04
N VAL A 187 -4.30 -11.65 3.46
CA VAL A 187 -4.49 -12.89 4.23
C VAL A 187 -5.21 -12.61 5.56
N ILE A 188 -4.81 -11.58 6.29
CA ILE A 188 -5.45 -11.19 7.55
C ILE A 188 -6.92 -10.85 7.33
N VAL A 189 -7.24 -10.07 6.29
CA VAL A 189 -8.63 -9.71 5.96
C VAL A 189 -9.46 -10.97 5.65
N ILE A 190 -8.92 -11.91 4.86
CA ILE A 190 -9.61 -13.17 4.56
C ILE A 190 -9.87 -13.96 5.84
N ILE A 191 -8.90 -14.08 6.74
CA ILE A 191 -9.06 -14.79 8.02
C ILE A 191 -10.17 -14.12 8.85
N VAL A 192 -10.16 -12.79 8.98
CA VAL A 192 -11.20 -12.07 9.72
C VAL A 192 -12.58 -12.30 9.11
N MET A 193 -12.71 -12.28 7.79
CA MET A 193 -13.98 -12.55 7.10
C MET A 193 -14.48 -14.00 7.33
N VAL A 194 -13.58 -14.97 7.26
CA VAL A 194 -13.92 -16.39 7.53
C VAL A 194 -14.39 -16.60 8.98
N VAL A 195 -13.65 -16.04 9.94
CA VAL A 195 -14.02 -16.09 11.36
C VAL A 195 -15.37 -15.41 11.59
N ALA A 196 -15.58 -14.26 11.00
CA ALA A 196 -16.85 -13.53 11.06
C ALA A 196 -18.02 -14.38 10.55
N ARG A 197 -17.83 -15.01 9.38
CA ARG A 197 -18.83 -15.90 8.77
C ARG A 197 -19.15 -17.09 9.68
N ILE A 198 -18.13 -17.80 10.17
CA ILE A 198 -18.31 -18.96 11.05
C ILE A 198 -19.07 -18.57 12.32
N GLN A 199 -18.71 -17.46 12.96
CA GLN A 199 -19.39 -17.00 14.18
C GLN A 199 -20.85 -16.58 13.91
N SER A 200 -21.09 -15.89 12.78
CA SER A 200 -22.44 -15.50 12.38
C SER A 200 -23.31 -16.74 12.10
N THR A 201 -22.81 -17.72 11.36
CA THR A 201 -23.51 -18.96 11.04
C THR A 201 -23.84 -19.74 12.31
N ARG A 202 -22.86 -19.97 13.19
CA ARG A 202 -23.08 -20.69 14.47
C ARG A 202 -24.13 -20.02 15.36
N ARG A 203 -24.18 -18.70 15.40
CA ARG A 203 -25.21 -17.98 16.16
C ARG A 203 -26.60 -18.09 15.54
N SER A 204 -26.67 -18.00 14.19
CA SER A 204 -27.95 -18.18 13.48
C SER A 204 -28.49 -19.59 13.62
N GLU A 205 -27.63 -20.62 13.54
CA GLU A 205 -28.00 -22.03 13.75
C GLU A 205 -28.55 -22.26 15.17
N LYS A 206 -27.82 -21.82 16.20
CA LYS A 206 -28.30 -21.94 17.60
C LYS A 206 -29.64 -21.23 17.82
N PHE A 207 -29.84 -20.08 17.17
CA PHE A 207 -31.12 -19.38 17.26
C PHE A 207 -32.24 -20.16 16.54
N ALA A 208 -31.98 -20.68 15.35
CA ALA A 208 -32.92 -21.47 14.57
C ALA A 208 -33.29 -22.79 15.29
N GLU A 209 -32.30 -23.51 15.83
CA GLU A 209 -32.50 -24.72 16.63
C GLU A 209 -33.36 -24.43 17.86
N GLY A 210 -33.07 -23.38 18.61
CA GLY A 210 -33.86 -22.97 19.76
C GLY A 210 -35.33 -22.66 19.38
N MET A 211 -35.55 -21.98 18.27
CA MET A 211 -36.90 -21.73 17.74
C MET A 211 -37.60 -23.01 17.34
N GLN A 212 -36.92 -23.90 16.63
CA GLN A 212 -37.49 -25.17 16.18
C GLN A 212 -37.95 -26.06 17.35
N VAL A 213 -37.12 -26.16 18.40
CA VAL A 213 -37.45 -26.94 19.60
C VAL A 213 -38.72 -26.40 20.26
N ILE A 214 -38.83 -25.06 20.44
CA ILE A 214 -40.00 -24.45 21.08
C ILE A 214 -41.26 -24.65 20.22
N LEU A 215 -41.18 -24.38 18.92
CA LEU A 215 -42.31 -24.54 18.00
C LEU A 215 -42.80 -25.99 17.97
N ARG A 216 -41.88 -26.95 17.90
CA ARG A 216 -42.20 -28.35 17.89
C ARG A 216 -42.87 -28.78 19.20
N SER A 217 -42.27 -28.49 20.34
CA SER A 217 -42.81 -28.87 21.65
C SER A 217 -44.17 -28.21 21.93
N THR A 218 -44.38 -26.98 21.49
CA THR A 218 -45.68 -26.30 21.59
C THR A 218 -46.71 -26.97 20.66
N SER A 219 -46.33 -27.31 19.43
CA SER A 219 -47.21 -28.03 18.48
C SER A 219 -47.60 -29.40 19.01
N GLU A 220 -46.65 -30.21 19.53
CA GLU A 220 -46.89 -31.50 20.13
C GLU A 220 -47.85 -31.38 21.36
N ARG A 221 -47.69 -30.34 22.15
CA ARG A 221 -48.55 -30.08 23.30
C ARG A 221 -49.98 -29.69 22.86
N LEU A 222 -50.11 -28.85 21.84
CA LEU A 222 -51.42 -28.48 21.27
C LEU A 222 -52.13 -29.71 20.66
N THR A 223 -51.40 -30.63 20.04
CA THR A 223 -51.99 -31.91 19.56
C THR A 223 -52.55 -32.74 20.70
N LYS A 224 -51.78 -32.94 21.79
CA LYS A 224 -52.28 -33.64 23.00
C LYS A 224 -53.51 -32.95 23.59
N PHE A 225 -53.53 -31.62 23.60
CA PHE A 225 -54.68 -30.85 24.04
C PHE A 225 -55.94 -31.17 23.21
N THR A 226 -55.82 -31.28 21.87
CA THR A 226 -56.94 -31.68 21.00
C THR A 226 -57.39 -33.12 21.21
N GLU A 227 -56.51 -33.95 21.75
CA GLU A 227 -56.81 -35.36 22.13
C GLU A 227 -57.47 -35.51 23.54
N GLY A 228 -57.69 -34.39 24.24
CA GLY A 228 -58.34 -34.34 25.55
C GLY A 228 -57.38 -34.36 26.75
N ASP A 229 -56.07 -34.25 26.52
CA ASP A 229 -55.09 -34.09 27.60
C ASP A 229 -54.96 -32.60 28.00
N PHE A 230 -55.71 -32.20 28.99
CA PHE A 230 -55.73 -30.86 29.56
C PHE A 230 -54.74 -30.69 30.72
N ASP A 231 -54.12 -31.78 31.23
CA ASP A 231 -53.29 -31.75 32.44
C ASP A 231 -51.80 -31.65 32.19
N SER A 232 -51.33 -32.08 31.02
CA SER A 232 -49.91 -32.00 30.70
C SER A 232 -49.44 -30.54 30.60
N PRO A 233 -48.28 -30.18 31.21
CA PRO A 233 -47.79 -28.83 31.19
C PRO A 233 -47.34 -28.41 29.78
N PHE A 234 -47.49 -27.13 29.47
CA PHE A 234 -46.90 -26.55 28.28
C PHE A 234 -45.36 -26.42 28.45
N PRO A 235 -44.59 -26.47 27.35
CA PRO A 235 -43.15 -26.32 27.40
C PRO A 235 -42.78 -24.94 27.97
N LYS A 236 -41.74 -24.87 28.79
CA LYS A 236 -41.21 -23.58 29.25
C LYS A 236 -40.23 -23.04 28.24
N SER A 237 -40.36 -21.77 27.95
CA SER A 237 -39.38 -21.04 27.12
C SER A 237 -38.44 -20.27 28.02
N ASP A 238 -37.13 -20.40 27.81
CA ASP A 238 -36.12 -19.57 28.48
C ASP A 238 -36.07 -18.13 27.90
N TYR A 239 -36.98 -17.84 27.00
CA TYR A 239 -37.03 -16.59 26.27
C TYR A 239 -38.25 -15.78 26.68
N ASP A 240 -38.01 -14.56 27.12
CA ASP A 240 -39.06 -13.57 27.37
C ASP A 240 -39.39 -12.83 26.06
N ASP A 241 -40.10 -13.52 25.18
CA ASP A 241 -40.45 -13.02 23.85
C ASP A 241 -41.83 -13.52 23.39
N GLU A 242 -42.17 -13.34 22.11
CA GLU A 242 -43.45 -13.72 21.50
C GLU A 242 -43.74 -15.23 21.61
N PHE A 243 -42.71 -16.07 21.74
CA PHE A 243 -42.89 -17.50 21.96
C PHE A 243 -43.40 -17.79 23.38
N ASN A 244 -42.85 -17.08 24.37
CA ASN A 244 -43.31 -17.23 25.74
C ASN A 244 -44.75 -16.71 25.88
N GLN A 245 -45.08 -15.60 25.19
CA GLN A 245 -46.46 -15.12 25.14
C GLN A 245 -47.40 -16.16 24.48
N MET A 246 -47.02 -16.76 23.34
CA MET A 246 -47.81 -17.79 22.67
C MET A 246 -48.02 -19.03 23.56
N ILE A 247 -47.00 -19.45 24.33
CA ILE A 247 -47.08 -20.53 25.28
C ILE A 247 -48.07 -20.19 26.40
N ASN A 248 -47.96 -19.02 27.00
CA ASN A 248 -48.82 -18.55 28.08
C ASN A 248 -50.28 -18.40 27.60
N ASP A 249 -50.51 -17.86 26.41
CA ASP A 249 -51.83 -17.73 25.82
C ASP A 249 -52.47 -19.12 25.56
N SER A 250 -51.66 -20.10 25.12
CA SER A 250 -52.08 -21.46 24.89
C SER A 250 -52.39 -22.19 26.20
N GLU A 251 -51.59 -21.95 27.23
CA GLU A 251 -51.82 -22.50 28.59
C GLU A 251 -53.12 -21.92 29.21
N GLY A 252 -53.32 -20.61 29.10
CA GLY A 252 -54.54 -19.96 29.54
C GLY A 252 -55.80 -20.50 28.85
N MET A 253 -55.75 -20.69 27.52
CA MET A 253 -56.83 -21.31 26.76
C MET A 253 -57.11 -22.77 27.22
N SER A 254 -56.07 -23.52 27.57
CA SER A 254 -56.20 -24.88 28.09
C SER A 254 -56.92 -24.92 29.45
N GLU A 255 -56.56 -23.97 30.36
CA GLU A 255 -57.18 -23.84 31.65
C GLU A 255 -58.67 -23.42 31.56
N ASP A 256 -58.98 -22.46 30.68
CA ASP A 256 -60.37 -22.04 30.45
C ASP A 256 -61.24 -23.17 29.91
N LEU A 257 -60.75 -23.94 28.93
CA LEU A 257 -61.50 -25.11 28.40
C LEU A 257 -61.67 -26.22 29.45
N LYS A 258 -60.65 -26.49 30.26
CA LYS A 258 -60.76 -27.45 31.38
C LYS A 258 -61.84 -27.05 32.38
N LYS A 259 -61.93 -25.73 32.65
CA LYS A 259 -62.99 -25.18 33.55
C LYS A 259 -64.37 -25.38 32.92
N ILE A 260 -64.55 -25.07 31.64
CA ILE A 260 -65.82 -25.23 30.93
C ILE A 260 -66.24 -26.67 30.93
N ILE A 261 -65.34 -27.64 30.67
CA ILE A 261 -65.66 -29.09 30.67
C ILE A 261 -66.08 -29.50 32.05
N LYS A 262 -65.37 -29.08 33.10
CA LYS A 262 -65.76 -29.42 34.50
C LYS A 262 -67.10 -28.81 34.90
N ASP A 263 -67.42 -27.62 34.45
CA ASP A 263 -68.73 -27.02 34.68
C ASP A 263 -69.84 -27.76 33.96
N ILE A 264 -69.62 -28.26 32.77
CA ILE A 264 -70.56 -29.13 32.03
C ILE A 264 -70.78 -30.47 32.76
N GLU A 265 -69.70 -31.14 33.22
CA GLU A 265 -69.76 -32.35 34.00
C GLU A 265 -70.54 -32.21 35.30
N ASN A 266 -70.51 -31.05 35.93
CA ASN A 266 -71.22 -30.76 37.15
C ASN A 266 -72.75 -30.47 36.92
N ILE A 267 -73.16 -30.22 35.68
CA ILE A 267 -74.54 -29.93 35.28
C ILE A 267 -75.26 -31.19 34.82
N LEU A 268 -74.52 -32.19 34.34
CA LEU A 268 -75.06 -33.46 33.94
C LEU A 268 -75.14 -34.44 35.11
#